data_afb6a08bb64ddb7be14f3aa946277edf
#
_entry.id   afb6a08bb64ddb7be14f3aa946277edf
#
_cell.length_a   1.000
_cell.length_b   1.000
_cell.length_c   1.000
_cell.angle_alpha   90.00
_cell.angle_beta   90.00
_cell.angle_gamma   90.00
#
_symmetry.space_group_name_H-M   'P 1'
#
loop_
_entity.id
_entity.type
_entity.pdbx_description
1 polymer ?
#
loop_
_entity_poly.entity_id
_entity_poly.type
_entity_poly.pdbx_seq_one_letter_code
_entity_poly.pdbx_strand_id
1 'polypeptide(L)'
;VQHLPHDEQLALKQRMLAEQLSKVAGVEPEAWAAPLSGPEFGYRRRARVAVRWDAKGKQLEVGFRAAGSQDIVAIDDCPVLVQALQPVMNRLPSMLRRLSKPQALGHVELFSGSALAVLLRHMAPLSDSDLTILKDFCDFHQAQLWLHGEGEPQPFDPSQALGYRLETWDLHLA
;
A
#
# COMPACT_ATOMS: atom_id res chain seq x y z
N VAL A 1 -11.94 6.70 -13.43
CA VAL A 1 -12.26 8.15 -13.31
C VAL A 1 -11.01 9.03 -13.17
N GLN A 2 -9.81 8.45 -12.87
CA GLN A 2 -8.56 9.22 -12.66
C GLN A 2 -8.08 10.03 -13.88
N HIS A 3 -8.64 9.79 -15.06
CA HIS A 3 -8.38 10.54 -16.29
C HIS A 3 -9.22 11.82 -16.43
N LEU A 4 -10.13 12.06 -15.49
CA LEU A 4 -10.97 13.27 -15.45
C LEU A 4 -10.34 14.34 -14.54
N PRO A 5 -10.55 15.62 -14.81
CA PRO A 5 -10.25 16.69 -13.86
C PRO A 5 -10.90 16.45 -12.50
N HIS A 6 -10.31 16.97 -11.43
CA HIS A 6 -10.71 16.65 -10.06
C HIS A 6 -12.16 17.04 -9.74
N ASP A 7 -12.58 18.20 -10.18
CA ASP A 7 -13.95 18.70 -10.04
C ASP A 7 -14.98 17.81 -10.76
N GLU A 8 -14.64 17.33 -11.96
CA GLU A 8 -15.47 16.37 -12.69
C GLU A 8 -15.54 15.01 -11.98
N GLN A 9 -14.44 14.57 -11.35
CA GLN A 9 -14.46 13.35 -10.53
C GLN A 9 -15.42 13.48 -9.34
N LEU A 10 -15.44 14.63 -8.66
CA LEU A 10 -16.33 14.89 -7.55
C LEU A 10 -17.80 14.92 -8.01
N ALA A 11 -18.09 15.63 -9.09
CA ALA A 11 -19.42 15.69 -9.68
C ALA A 11 -19.94 14.32 -10.13
N LEU A 12 -19.06 13.51 -10.74
CA LEU A 12 -19.41 12.15 -11.15
C LEU A 12 -19.72 11.25 -9.95
N LYS A 13 -18.91 11.29 -8.89
CA LYS A 13 -19.14 10.51 -7.67
C LYS A 13 -20.44 10.89 -6.98
N GLN A 14 -20.75 12.17 -6.88
CA GLN A 14 -22.03 12.65 -6.33
C GLN A 14 -23.23 12.17 -7.15
N ARG A 15 -23.15 12.25 -8.48
CA ARG A 15 -24.21 11.75 -9.38
C ARG A 15 -24.41 10.24 -9.23
N MET A 16 -23.31 9.46 -9.18
CA MET A 16 -23.41 8.02 -8.98
C MET A 16 -24.06 7.67 -7.63
N LEU A 17 -23.75 8.41 -6.57
CA LEU A 17 -24.36 8.20 -5.27
C LEU A 17 -25.86 8.56 -5.30
N ALA A 18 -26.24 9.69 -5.92
CA ALA A 18 -27.63 10.07 -6.10
C ALA A 18 -28.43 9.01 -6.86
N GLU A 19 -27.88 8.49 -7.95
CA GLU A 19 -28.51 7.42 -8.72
C GLU A 19 -28.69 6.12 -7.90
N GLN A 20 -27.71 5.75 -7.08
CA GLN A 20 -27.84 4.57 -6.22
C GLN A 20 -28.89 4.77 -5.14
N LEU A 21 -28.94 5.93 -4.49
CA LEU A 21 -29.96 6.24 -3.48
C LEU A 21 -31.36 6.20 -4.09
N SER A 22 -31.55 6.79 -5.26
CA SER A 22 -32.86 6.79 -5.95
C SER A 22 -33.26 5.39 -6.42
N LYS A 23 -32.36 4.66 -7.11
CA LYS A 23 -32.69 3.35 -7.71
C LYS A 23 -32.80 2.20 -6.70
N VAL A 24 -31.95 2.19 -5.65
CA VAL A 24 -31.86 1.07 -4.69
C VAL A 24 -32.71 1.33 -3.46
N ALA A 25 -32.66 2.53 -2.91
CA ALA A 25 -33.34 2.88 -1.67
C ALA A 25 -34.66 3.64 -1.90
N GLY A 26 -34.93 4.14 -3.11
CA GLY A 26 -36.08 4.98 -3.41
C GLY A 26 -36.08 6.33 -2.67
N VAL A 27 -34.89 6.80 -2.29
CA VAL A 27 -34.70 8.00 -1.47
C VAL A 27 -33.97 9.06 -2.28
N GLU A 28 -34.41 10.30 -2.17
CA GLU A 28 -33.69 11.45 -2.68
C GLU A 28 -33.25 12.34 -1.51
N PRO A 29 -31.97 12.74 -1.44
CA PRO A 29 -31.48 13.64 -0.39
C PRO A 29 -32.15 15.02 -0.50
N GLU A 30 -32.58 15.56 0.64
CA GLU A 30 -33.12 16.92 0.69
C GLU A 30 -32.06 17.98 0.41
N ALA A 31 -30.80 17.69 0.76
CA ALA A 31 -29.65 18.57 0.55
C ALA A 31 -28.35 17.76 0.40
N TRP A 32 -27.39 18.37 -0.28
CA TRP A 32 -26.03 17.84 -0.40
C TRP A 32 -25.07 18.75 0.38
N ALA A 33 -24.33 18.16 1.31
CA ALA A 33 -23.22 18.83 1.93
C ALA A 33 -22.07 19.02 0.92
N ALA A 34 -21.20 19.99 1.18
CA ALA A 34 -19.97 20.12 0.39
C ALA A 34 -19.16 18.82 0.43
N PRO A 35 -18.58 18.38 -0.70
CA PRO A 35 -17.81 17.15 -0.74
C PRO A 35 -16.55 17.27 0.13
N LEU A 36 -16.26 16.22 0.90
CA LEU A 36 -14.95 16.10 1.54
C LEU A 36 -13.92 15.72 0.47
N SER A 37 -13.02 16.65 0.19
CA SER A 37 -11.94 16.43 -0.77
C SER A 37 -10.59 16.71 -0.11
N GLY A 38 -9.56 16.03 -0.60
CA GLY A 38 -8.17 16.21 -0.20
C GLY A 38 -7.29 16.49 -1.43
N PRO A 39 -5.98 16.43 -1.29
CA PRO A 39 -5.06 16.62 -2.41
C PRO A 39 -5.29 15.56 -3.48
N GLU A 40 -5.09 15.93 -4.75
CA GLU A 40 -5.24 15.02 -5.89
C GLU A 40 -4.16 13.93 -5.92
N PHE A 41 -2.96 14.28 -5.48
CA PHE A 41 -1.77 13.43 -5.45
C PHE A 41 -1.19 13.36 -4.04
N GLY A 42 -0.32 12.36 -3.81
CA GLY A 42 0.41 12.24 -2.56
C GLY A 42 -0.45 12.01 -1.31
N TYR A 43 -1.66 11.47 -1.45
CA TYR A 43 -2.59 11.28 -0.34
C TYR A 43 -2.58 9.85 0.24
N ARG A 44 -2.14 8.86 -0.55
CA ARG A 44 -2.23 7.45 -0.15
C ARG A 44 -1.06 7.07 0.75
N ARG A 45 -1.37 6.71 1.98
CA ARG A 45 -0.41 6.36 3.04
C ARG A 45 -0.19 4.86 3.20
N ARG A 46 -0.90 4.02 2.45
CA ARG A 46 -0.76 2.57 2.45
C ARG A 46 -0.83 2.02 1.04
N ALA A 47 0.09 1.14 0.69
CA ALA A 47 0.07 0.41 -0.56
C ALA A 47 0.35 -1.07 -0.33
N ARG A 48 -0.38 -1.94 -1.04
CA ARG A 48 -0.11 -3.37 -1.10
C ARG A 48 0.48 -3.69 -2.45
N VAL A 49 1.77 -3.98 -2.46
CA VAL A 49 2.55 -4.34 -3.63
C VAL A 49 2.47 -5.85 -3.81
N ALA A 50 1.96 -6.30 -4.95
CA ALA A 50 1.90 -7.71 -5.29
C ALA A 50 3.29 -8.23 -5.64
N VAL A 51 3.59 -9.44 -5.19
CA VAL A 51 4.84 -10.15 -5.48
C VAL A 51 4.47 -11.53 -6.00
N ARG A 52 5.01 -11.93 -7.14
CA ARG A 52 4.76 -13.23 -7.76
C ARG A 52 6.03 -13.76 -8.40
N TRP A 53 6.32 -15.04 -8.16
CA TRP A 53 7.36 -15.75 -8.89
C TRP A 53 6.81 -16.29 -10.22
N ASP A 54 7.35 -15.80 -11.33
CA ASP A 54 7.10 -16.39 -12.64
C ASP A 54 8.07 -17.57 -12.86
N ALA A 55 7.54 -18.80 -12.73
CA ALA A 55 8.32 -20.01 -12.90
C ALA A 55 8.81 -20.24 -14.34
N LYS A 56 8.12 -19.70 -15.34
CA LYS A 56 8.51 -19.81 -16.76
C LYS A 56 9.63 -18.84 -17.09
N GLY A 57 9.48 -17.58 -16.72
CA GLY A 57 10.48 -16.55 -16.92
C GLY A 57 11.61 -16.57 -15.90
N LYS A 58 11.50 -17.39 -14.83
CA LYS A 58 12.43 -17.45 -13.69
C LYS A 58 12.74 -16.07 -13.11
N GLN A 59 11.69 -15.26 -12.95
CA GLN A 59 11.82 -13.88 -12.47
C GLN A 59 10.77 -13.54 -11.41
N LEU A 60 11.11 -12.58 -10.56
CA LEU A 60 10.19 -12.03 -9.57
C LEU A 60 9.48 -10.81 -10.17
N GLU A 61 8.17 -10.92 -10.29
CA GLU A 61 7.30 -9.80 -10.67
C GLU A 61 6.88 -9.07 -9.41
N VAL A 62 7.04 -7.75 -9.42
CA VAL A 62 6.73 -6.86 -8.29
C VAL A 62 6.02 -5.62 -8.83
N GLY A 63 4.86 -5.30 -8.28
CA GLY A 63 4.07 -4.16 -8.75
C GLY A 63 2.63 -4.19 -8.27
N PHE A 64 1.74 -3.55 -9.01
CA PHE A 64 0.30 -3.58 -8.72
C PHE A 64 -0.44 -4.52 -9.67
N ARG A 65 -1.52 -5.14 -9.17
CA ARG A 65 -2.37 -5.96 -10.02
C ARG A 65 -3.13 -5.09 -11.03
N ALA A 66 -3.12 -5.51 -12.29
CA ALA A 66 -3.95 -4.90 -13.30
C ALA A 66 -5.44 -5.07 -12.98
N ALA A 67 -6.27 -4.12 -13.38
CA ALA A 67 -7.70 -4.17 -13.14
C ALA A 67 -8.34 -5.41 -13.81
N GLY A 68 -9.07 -6.21 -13.02
CA GLY A 68 -9.75 -7.41 -13.52
C GLY A 68 -8.82 -8.56 -13.94
N SER A 69 -7.52 -8.51 -13.61
CA SER A 69 -6.53 -9.50 -13.99
C SER A 69 -5.67 -9.94 -12.80
N GLN A 70 -4.97 -11.06 -12.98
CA GLN A 70 -3.92 -11.52 -12.06
C GLN A 70 -2.53 -11.01 -12.46
N ASP A 71 -2.42 -10.27 -13.57
CA ASP A 71 -1.16 -9.74 -14.05
C ASP A 71 -0.62 -8.65 -13.12
N ILE A 72 0.69 -8.60 -12.99
CA ILE A 72 1.39 -7.61 -12.20
C ILE A 72 2.04 -6.60 -13.14
N VAL A 73 1.67 -5.34 -12.97
CA VAL A 73 2.26 -4.21 -13.69
C VAL A 73 3.34 -3.60 -12.79
N ALA A 74 4.58 -3.64 -13.26
CA ALA A 74 5.67 -2.94 -12.60
C ALA A 74 5.42 -1.42 -12.66
N ILE A 75 5.64 -0.74 -11.54
CA ILE A 75 5.40 0.70 -11.41
C ILE A 75 6.63 1.31 -10.76
N ASP A 76 7.25 2.25 -11.46
CA ASP A 76 8.42 2.98 -10.97
C ASP A 76 8.01 4.25 -10.18
N ASP A 77 6.84 4.80 -10.48
CA ASP A 77 6.30 5.96 -9.79
C ASP A 77 4.78 5.83 -9.58
N CYS A 78 4.30 6.23 -8.42
CA CYS A 78 2.90 6.21 -8.08
C CYS A 78 2.45 7.58 -7.56
N PRO A 79 1.91 8.45 -8.40
CA PRO A 79 1.59 9.84 -8.05
C PRO A 79 0.66 9.98 -6.84
N VAL A 80 -0.17 8.98 -6.56
CA VAL A 80 -1.10 9.02 -5.42
C VAL A 80 -0.47 8.61 -4.10
N LEU A 81 0.71 7.96 -4.11
CA LEU A 81 1.45 7.60 -2.90
C LEU A 81 2.10 8.85 -2.27
N VAL A 82 2.07 8.92 -0.94
CA VAL A 82 2.84 9.96 -0.22
C VAL A 82 4.31 9.89 -0.57
N GLN A 83 4.95 11.05 -0.65
CA GLN A 83 6.36 11.19 -1.07
C GLN A 83 7.32 10.29 -0.29
N ALA A 84 7.09 10.11 1.01
CA ALA A 84 7.94 9.30 1.87
C ALA A 84 7.99 7.81 1.48
N LEU A 85 6.97 7.29 0.80
CA LEU A 85 6.92 5.89 0.34
C LEU A 85 7.50 5.66 -1.05
N GLN A 86 7.70 6.69 -1.87
CA GLN A 86 8.22 6.56 -3.24
C GLN A 86 9.62 5.90 -3.29
N PRO A 87 10.62 6.36 -2.50
CA PRO A 87 11.95 5.73 -2.51
C PRO A 87 11.94 4.27 -2.06
N VAL A 88 11.05 3.92 -1.11
CA VAL A 88 10.88 2.54 -0.63
C VAL A 88 10.35 1.68 -1.77
N MET A 89 9.26 2.12 -2.42
CA MET A 89 8.63 1.38 -3.50
C MET A 89 9.58 1.16 -4.68
N ASN A 90 10.35 2.18 -5.08
CA ASN A 90 11.24 2.11 -6.23
C ASN A 90 12.40 1.12 -6.04
N ARG A 91 12.88 0.95 -4.79
CA ARG A 91 13.97 0.02 -4.48
C ARG A 91 13.50 -1.37 -4.06
N LEU A 92 12.22 -1.53 -3.77
CA LEU A 92 11.64 -2.78 -3.31
C LEU A 92 11.92 -3.98 -4.25
N PRO A 93 11.73 -3.87 -5.60
CA PRO A 93 11.96 -4.99 -6.50
C PRO A 93 13.41 -5.50 -6.47
N SER A 94 14.38 -4.60 -6.40
CA SER A 94 15.80 -4.97 -6.36
C SER A 94 16.19 -5.64 -5.05
N MET A 95 15.63 -5.22 -3.93
CA MET A 95 15.83 -5.84 -2.64
C MET A 95 15.22 -7.24 -2.60
N LEU A 96 13.95 -7.40 -3.00
CA LEU A 96 13.25 -8.69 -2.96
C LEU A 96 13.94 -9.78 -3.82
N ARG A 97 14.56 -9.41 -4.95
CA ARG A 97 15.31 -10.33 -5.81
C ARG A 97 16.58 -10.90 -5.17
N ARG A 98 17.07 -10.28 -4.09
CA ARG A 98 18.26 -10.76 -3.35
C ARG A 98 17.91 -11.81 -2.31
N LEU A 99 16.64 -11.99 -1.98
CA LEU A 99 16.21 -12.98 -0.98
C LEU A 99 16.37 -14.41 -1.51
N SER A 100 16.69 -15.33 -0.62
CA SER A 100 17.05 -16.72 -0.96
C SER A 100 15.89 -17.53 -1.55
N LYS A 101 14.64 -17.22 -1.17
CA LYS A 101 13.43 -17.93 -1.61
C LYS A 101 12.38 -16.99 -2.17
N PRO A 102 12.62 -16.33 -3.32
CA PRO A 102 11.68 -15.36 -3.88
C PRO A 102 10.31 -15.98 -4.24
N GLN A 103 10.26 -17.28 -4.52
CA GLN A 103 9.02 -18.03 -4.78
C GLN A 103 8.12 -18.18 -3.54
N ALA A 104 8.66 -17.97 -2.34
CA ALA A 104 7.91 -18.04 -1.09
C ALA A 104 7.45 -16.67 -0.58
N LEU A 105 7.54 -15.63 -1.40
CA LEU A 105 7.04 -14.30 -1.07
C LEU A 105 5.60 -14.13 -1.55
N GLY A 106 4.76 -13.48 -0.74
CA GLY A 106 3.35 -13.26 -1.03
C GLY A 106 3.06 -11.84 -1.53
N HIS A 107 3.25 -10.86 -0.69
CA HIS A 107 3.08 -9.44 -1.01
C HIS A 107 3.88 -8.59 -0.02
N VAL A 108 4.05 -7.33 -0.35
CA VAL A 108 4.62 -6.33 0.56
C VAL A 108 3.59 -5.24 0.81
N GLU A 109 3.41 -4.85 2.06
CA GLU A 109 2.65 -3.66 2.39
C GLU A 109 3.59 -2.53 2.82
N LEU A 110 3.36 -1.37 2.26
CA LEU A 110 4.06 -0.14 2.60
C LEU A 110 3.10 0.75 3.38
N PHE A 111 3.58 1.33 4.45
CA PHE A 111 2.77 2.14 5.35
C PHE A 111 3.52 3.41 5.74
N SER A 112 2.79 4.53 5.81
CA SER A 112 3.26 5.82 6.29
C SER A 112 2.26 6.39 7.30
N GLY A 113 2.57 6.24 8.57
CA GLY A 113 1.80 6.78 9.70
C GLY A 113 2.71 7.57 10.64
N SER A 114 2.71 7.20 11.92
CA SER A 114 3.66 7.71 12.92
C SER A 114 5.11 7.35 12.59
N ALA A 115 5.30 6.26 11.83
CA ALA A 115 6.56 5.83 11.24
C ALA A 115 6.31 5.28 9.83
N LEU A 116 7.36 5.16 9.02
CA LEU A 116 7.33 4.33 7.83
C LEU A 116 7.43 2.86 8.24
N ALA A 117 6.74 1.98 7.51
CA ALA A 117 6.89 0.55 7.70
C ALA A 117 6.79 -0.23 6.40
N VAL A 118 7.53 -1.34 6.37
CA VAL A 118 7.53 -2.35 5.32
C VAL A 118 7.13 -3.67 5.95
N LEU A 119 5.98 -4.20 5.56
CA LEU A 119 5.51 -5.50 5.99
C LEU A 119 5.68 -6.50 4.86
N LEU A 120 6.45 -7.57 5.08
CA LEU A 120 6.64 -8.65 4.12
C LEU A 120 5.81 -9.88 4.50
N ARG A 121 4.90 -10.30 3.61
CA ARG A 121 4.24 -11.61 3.69
C ARG A 121 5.16 -12.68 3.12
N HIS A 122 5.51 -13.69 3.93
CA HIS A 122 6.33 -14.83 3.51
C HIS A 122 5.64 -16.15 3.87
N MET A 123 5.79 -17.16 3.00
CA MET A 123 5.16 -18.47 3.12
C MET A 123 6.17 -19.59 3.47
N ALA A 124 7.43 -19.24 3.65
CA ALA A 124 8.48 -20.12 4.16
C ALA A 124 9.37 -19.33 5.12
N PRO A 125 10.07 -20.01 6.05
CA PRO A 125 11.01 -19.35 6.94
C PRO A 125 12.08 -18.55 6.18
N LEU A 126 12.35 -17.35 6.65
CA LEU A 126 13.43 -16.48 6.17
C LEU A 126 14.75 -16.93 6.80
N SER A 127 15.83 -16.90 6.03
CA SER A 127 17.19 -17.15 6.55
C SER A 127 17.74 -15.91 7.27
N ASP A 128 18.78 -16.07 8.09
CA ASP A 128 19.46 -14.95 8.74
C ASP A 128 20.00 -13.94 7.71
N SER A 129 20.47 -14.43 6.56
CA SER A 129 20.88 -13.55 5.45
C SER A 129 19.72 -12.75 4.88
N ASP A 130 18.53 -13.38 4.73
CA ASP A 130 17.32 -12.68 4.27
C ASP A 130 16.89 -11.60 5.27
N LEU A 131 16.91 -11.92 6.57
CA LEU A 131 16.59 -10.98 7.64
C LEU A 131 17.56 -9.78 7.66
N THR A 132 18.86 -10.03 7.43
CA THR A 132 19.87 -8.98 7.31
C THR A 132 19.55 -8.06 6.12
N ILE A 133 19.27 -8.62 4.94
CA ILE A 133 18.93 -7.83 3.75
C ILE A 133 17.69 -6.96 3.98
N LEU A 134 16.66 -7.53 4.60
CA LEU A 134 15.40 -6.82 4.90
C LEU A 134 15.64 -5.71 5.92
N LYS A 135 16.40 -5.99 6.97
CA LYS A 135 16.72 -5.01 8.00
C LYS A 135 17.53 -3.86 7.43
N ASP A 136 18.60 -4.12 6.69
CA ASP A 136 19.45 -3.10 6.06
C ASP A 136 18.63 -2.19 5.13
N PHE A 137 17.68 -2.79 4.37
CA PHE A 137 16.78 -2.05 3.52
C PHE A 137 15.87 -1.12 4.32
N CYS A 138 15.26 -1.63 5.40
CA CYS A 138 14.39 -0.84 6.25
C CYS A 138 15.16 0.26 6.99
N ASP A 139 16.34 -0.03 7.52
CA ASP A 139 17.21 0.95 8.19
C ASP A 139 17.61 2.08 7.23
N PHE A 140 18.00 1.74 5.99
CA PHE A 140 18.32 2.73 4.96
C PHE A 140 17.18 3.71 4.69
N HIS A 141 15.93 3.22 4.73
CA HIS A 141 14.75 4.03 4.50
C HIS A 141 14.13 4.59 5.78
N GLN A 142 14.76 4.38 6.95
CA GLN A 142 14.22 4.76 8.26
C GLN A 142 12.80 4.20 8.48
N ALA A 143 12.58 2.98 8.03
CA ALA A 143 11.30 2.27 8.11
C ALA A 143 11.38 1.11 9.12
N GLN A 144 10.27 0.81 9.75
CA GLN A 144 10.10 -0.38 10.57
C GLN A 144 9.96 -1.61 9.67
N LEU A 145 10.60 -2.72 10.04
CA LEU A 145 10.38 -4.01 9.42
C LEU A 145 9.30 -4.78 10.15
N TRP A 146 8.30 -5.24 9.42
CA TRP A 146 7.24 -6.13 9.90
C TRP A 146 7.23 -7.41 9.09
N LEU A 147 7.04 -8.54 9.74
CA LEU A 147 7.01 -9.86 9.12
C LEU A 147 5.64 -10.50 9.34
N HIS A 148 5.10 -11.09 8.28
CA HIS A 148 3.85 -11.79 8.27
C HIS A 148 4.06 -13.21 7.74
N GLY A 149 4.39 -14.13 8.65
CA GLY A 149 4.47 -15.56 8.40
C GLY A 149 3.14 -16.26 8.66
N GLU A 150 3.13 -17.27 9.51
CA GLU A 150 1.92 -17.87 10.06
C GLU A 150 1.37 -16.97 11.18
N GLY A 151 0.05 -16.80 11.23
CA GLY A 151 -0.62 -15.96 12.23
C GLY A 151 -0.64 -14.46 11.87
N GLU A 152 -0.67 -13.62 12.91
CA GLU A 152 -0.75 -12.16 12.74
C GLU A 152 0.61 -11.55 12.41
N PRO A 153 0.63 -10.41 11.70
CA PRO A 153 1.86 -9.65 11.45
C PRO A 153 2.54 -9.24 12.76
N GLN A 154 3.86 -9.37 12.80
CA GLN A 154 4.67 -9.02 13.96
C GLN A 154 5.77 -8.03 13.57
N PRO A 155 6.07 -7.02 14.40
CA PRO A 155 7.25 -6.19 14.20
C PRO A 155 8.52 -7.04 14.39
N PHE A 156 9.54 -6.79 13.57
CA PHE A 156 10.85 -7.42 13.73
C PHE A 156 11.52 -6.99 15.05
N ASP A 157 11.36 -5.73 15.43
CA ASP A 157 11.71 -5.20 16.74
C ASP A 157 10.43 -5.07 17.58
N PRO A 158 10.25 -5.86 18.66
CA PRO A 158 9.03 -5.85 19.48
C PRO A 158 8.73 -4.50 20.17
N SER A 159 9.68 -3.57 20.22
CA SER A 159 9.46 -2.22 20.75
C SER A 159 8.74 -1.29 19.79
N GLN A 160 8.60 -1.69 18.52
CA GLN A 160 7.99 -0.88 17.47
C GLN A 160 6.49 -1.05 17.44
N ALA A 161 5.79 0.05 17.19
CA ALA A 161 4.35 0.09 16.97
C ALA A 161 4.01 0.98 15.77
N LEU A 162 2.90 0.68 15.12
CA LEU A 162 2.37 1.49 14.02
C LEU A 162 1.11 2.21 14.48
N GLY A 163 0.92 3.42 13.99
CA GLY A 163 -0.26 4.20 14.28
C GLY A 163 -0.37 5.44 13.41
N TYR A 164 -1.47 6.14 13.57
CA TYR A 164 -1.72 7.47 12.98
C TYR A 164 -1.88 8.50 14.07
N ARG A 165 -1.31 9.67 13.86
CA ARG A 165 -1.60 10.84 14.68
C ARG A 165 -2.40 11.84 13.86
N LEU A 166 -3.53 12.25 14.38
CA LEU A 166 -4.35 13.32 13.85
C LEU A 166 -4.07 14.58 14.69
N GLU A 167 -3.08 15.36 14.26
CA GLU A 167 -2.55 16.50 15.04
C GLU A 167 -3.61 17.53 15.38
N THR A 168 -4.54 17.79 14.44
CA THR A 168 -5.64 18.76 14.64
C THR A 168 -6.54 18.42 15.83
N TRP A 169 -6.65 17.15 16.19
CA TRP A 169 -7.50 16.67 17.29
C TRP A 169 -6.71 15.97 18.40
N ASP A 170 -5.38 15.99 18.33
CA ASP A 170 -4.48 15.28 19.24
C ASP A 170 -4.88 13.80 19.44
N LEU A 171 -5.39 13.18 18.39
CA LEU A 171 -5.79 11.77 18.42
C LEU A 171 -4.64 10.89 17.93
N HIS A 172 -4.35 9.85 18.68
CA HIS A 172 -3.43 8.79 18.30
C HIS A 172 -4.22 7.49 18.13
N LEU A 173 -4.15 6.92 16.92
CA LEU A 173 -4.77 5.64 16.56
C LEU A 173 -3.63 4.62 16.38
N ALA A 174 -3.62 3.57 17.18
CA ALA A 174 -2.65 2.48 17.13
C ALA A 174 -3.21 1.29 16.33
#